data_1f75c46c03c6570fa7c008ec472b5a05
#
_entry.id   1f75c46c03c6570fa7c008ec472b5a05
#
_cell.length_a   1.000
_cell.length_b   1.000
_cell.length_c   1.000
_cell.angle_alpha   90.00
_cell.angle_beta   90.00
_cell.angle_gamma   90.00
#
_symmetry.space_group_name_H-M   'P 1'
#
loop_
_entity.id
_entity.type
_entity.pdbx_description
1 polymer ?
#
loop_
_entity_poly.entity_id
_entity_poly.type
_entity_poly.pdbx_seq_one_letter_code
_entity_poly.pdbx_strand_id
1 'polypeptide(L)'
;TRTITRAEMLRDALKYATDADMTQVKRGEIDLETLVDRILVRAPLREDFWLIPTAEVPLTNLVRESILDEAELPMRVTACTPCFRAEAGAAGKDTRGMIRQHQFPKVELVSITTPEQSRDEHERMLSCAEEVLRRLDLHYRVVTLCTGDMGFASQKTYDIEVWLPGQNMFREISSCSICGEFQARRMNARYREKEGRQVRPVHTLNGSGVAVGRALIAVMETYQQDDGSVAVPDALVPYMGGAKSIERAK
;
A
#
# COMPACT_ATOMS: atom_id res chain seq x y z
N THR A 1 9.86 20.97 7.81
CA THR A 1 9.79 19.99 6.68
C THR A 1 9.50 20.80 5.42
N ARG A 2 10.48 20.90 4.51
CA ARG A 2 10.31 21.66 3.25
C ARG A 2 9.45 20.80 2.32
N THR A 3 8.31 21.32 1.87
CA THR A 3 7.52 20.67 0.83
C THR A 3 8.24 20.83 -0.50
N ILE A 4 8.59 19.72 -1.13
CA ILE A 4 9.20 19.71 -2.47
C ILE A 4 8.07 19.84 -3.49
N THR A 5 8.15 20.80 -4.38
CA THR A 5 7.15 21.00 -5.43
C THR A 5 7.33 19.96 -6.55
N ARG A 6 6.22 19.68 -7.31
CA ARG A 6 6.27 18.79 -8.48
C ARG A 6 7.35 19.22 -9.49
N ALA A 7 7.56 20.53 -9.67
CA ALA A 7 8.58 21.06 -10.58
C ALA A 7 10.01 20.81 -10.09
N GLU A 8 10.23 20.81 -8.76
CA GLU A 8 11.53 20.48 -8.17
C GLU A 8 11.80 18.98 -8.29
N MET A 9 10.78 18.13 -8.06
CA MET A 9 10.88 16.68 -8.28
C MET A 9 11.20 16.35 -9.74
N LEU A 10 10.53 16.98 -10.69
CA LEU A 10 10.76 16.86 -12.13
C LEU A 10 12.19 17.22 -12.51
N ARG A 11 12.68 18.37 -12.04
CA ARG A 11 14.03 18.86 -12.31
C ARG A 11 15.09 17.93 -11.75
N ASP A 12 14.90 17.42 -10.56
CA ASP A 12 15.85 16.52 -9.90
C ASP A 12 15.80 15.12 -10.51
N ALA A 13 14.63 14.62 -10.88
CA ALA A 13 14.48 13.35 -11.58
C ALA A 13 15.21 13.35 -12.94
N LEU A 14 15.09 14.42 -13.73
CA LEU A 14 15.75 14.52 -15.04
C LEU A 14 17.27 14.44 -14.99
N LYS A 15 17.90 14.73 -13.85
CA LYS A 15 19.35 14.53 -13.65
C LYS A 15 19.77 13.07 -13.69
N TYR A 16 18.83 12.15 -13.46
CA TYR A 16 19.06 10.71 -13.43
C TYR A 16 18.54 9.98 -14.68
N ALA A 17 18.01 10.75 -15.68
CA ALA A 17 17.64 10.19 -16.95
C ALA A 17 18.87 9.71 -17.72
N THR A 18 18.82 8.49 -18.23
CA THR A 18 19.87 8.00 -19.12
C THR A 18 19.67 8.50 -20.55
N ASP A 19 20.71 8.44 -21.38
CA ASP A 19 20.59 8.77 -22.81
C ASP A 19 19.57 7.86 -23.52
N ALA A 20 19.43 6.62 -23.08
CA ALA A 20 18.42 5.69 -23.58
C ALA A 20 17.02 6.16 -23.25
N ASP A 21 16.75 6.61 -22.00
CA ASP A 21 15.47 7.15 -21.58
C ASP A 21 15.09 8.40 -22.38
N MET A 22 16.04 9.33 -22.55
CA MET A 22 15.84 10.55 -23.35
C MET A 22 15.60 10.26 -24.82
N THR A 23 16.19 9.17 -25.34
CA THR A 23 15.95 8.71 -26.71
C THR A 23 14.53 8.20 -26.91
N GLN A 24 13.98 7.47 -25.93
CA GLN A 24 12.60 6.98 -25.97
C GLN A 24 11.58 8.14 -25.94
N VAL A 25 11.84 9.18 -25.14
CA VAL A 25 10.99 10.38 -25.15
C VAL A 25 11.07 11.10 -26.50
N LYS A 26 12.25 11.28 -27.07
CA LYS A 26 12.42 11.92 -28.39
C LYS A 26 11.75 11.16 -29.53
N ARG A 27 11.62 9.83 -29.41
CA ARG A 27 10.93 8.98 -30.38
C ARG A 27 9.41 8.91 -30.15
N GLY A 28 8.90 9.52 -29.08
CA GLY A 28 7.49 9.44 -28.70
C GLY A 28 7.07 8.08 -28.20
N GLU A 29 8.02 7.19 -27.85
CA GLU A 29 7.77 5.86 -27.31
C GLU A 29 7.24 5.93 -25.85
N ILE A 30 7.70 6.94 -25.10
CA ILE A 30 7.19 7.29 -23.77
C ILE A 30 7.04 8.81 -23.67
N ASP A 31 6.08 9.28 -22.91
CA ASP A 31 5.98 10.70 -22.58
C ASP A 31 6.93 11.09 -21.43
N LEU A 32 7.10 12.38 -21.23
CA LEU A 32 7.98 12.92 -20.19
C LEU A 32 7.49 12.54 -18.78
N GLU A 33 6.18 12.40 -18.59
CA GLU A 33 5.57 12.06 -17.31
C GLU A 33 5.89 10.60 -16.96
N THR A 34 5.75 9.69 -17.92
CA THR A 34 6.15 8.27 -17.80
C THR A 34 7.64 8.12 -17.53
N LEU A 35 8.49 8.94 -18.17
CA LEU A 35 9.93 8.96 -17.90
C LEU A 35 10.21 9.35 -16.46
N VAL A 36 9.61 10.45 -16.00
CA VAL A 36 9.77 10.95 -14.63
C VAL A 36 9.34 9.92 -13.61
N ASP A 37 8.22 9.26 -13.86
CA ASP A 37 7.72 8.20 -12.99
C ASP A 37 8.71 7.03 -12.88
N ARG A 38 9.29 6.59 -13.99
CA ARG A 38 10.34 5.56 -14.00
C ARG A 38 11.58 5.98 -13.20
N ILE A 39 11.96 7.24 -13.30
CA ILE A 39 13.13 7.79 -12.63
C ILE A 39 12.86 7.98 -11.13
N LEU A 40 11.69 8.51 -10.73
CA LEU A 40 11.34 8.72 -9.32
C LEU A 40 11.34 7.43 -8.51
N VAL A 41 11.01 6.30 -9.14
CA VAL A 41 11.09 4.98 -8.49
C VAL A 41 12.53 4.48 -8.37
N ARG A 42 13.43 4.95 -9.24
CA ARG A 42 14.81 4.48 -9.32
C ARG A 42 15.84 5.46 -8.76
N ALA A 43 15.50 6.76 -8.70
CA ALA A 43 16.44 7.78 -8.26
C ALA A 43 16.71 7.69 -6.76
N PRO A 44 17.94 7.50 -6.31
CA PRO A 44 18.27 7.63 -4.90
C PRO A 44 18.12 9.10 -4.47
N LEU A 45 17.52 9.34 -3.32
CA LEU A 45 17.46 10.69 -2.70
C LEU A 45 18.86 11.18 -2.30
N ARG A 46 19.72 10.23 -2.01
CA ARG A 46 21.16 10.27 -1.86
C ARG A 46 21.64 8.94 -2.44
N GLU A 47 22.93 8.74 -2.60
CA GLU A 47 23.51 7.49 -3.13
C GLU A 47 22.97 6.23 -2.40
N ASP A 48 22.53 6.37 -1.12
CA ASP A 48 22.12 5.27 -0.27
C ASP A 48 20.61 5.20 0.06
N PHE A 49 19.78 6.12 -0.45
CA PHE A 49 18.36 6.21 -0.07
C PHE A 49 17.41 6.23 -1.26
N TRP A 50 16.29 5.52 -1.09
CA TRP A 50 15.21 5.42 -2.07
C TRP A 50 13.88 5.83 -1.44
N LEU A 51 13.01 6.46 -2.22
CA LEU A 51 11.62 6.67 -1.82
C LEU A 51 10.91 5.32 -1.75
N ILE A 52 10.27 5.02 -0.62
CA ILE A 52 9.58 3.75 -0.42
C ILE A 52 8.25 3.72 -1.16
N PRO A 53 7.93 2.65 -1.93
CA PRO A 53 6.62 2.48 -2.55
C PRO A 53 5.56 1.98 -1.55
N THR A 54 5.99 1.48 -0.40
CA THR A 54 5.21 0.92 0.70
C THR A 54 6.06 0.78 1.93
N ALA A 55 5.46 0.86 3.12
CA ALA A 55 6.16 0.56 4.37
C ALA A 55 6.46 -0.95 4.55
N GLU A 56 5.94 -1.82 3.69
CA GLU A 56 6.26 -3.26 3.71
C GLU A 56 7.77 -3.50 3.72
N VAL A 57 8.51 -2.83 2.84
CA VAL A 57 9.95 -3.04 2.72
C VAL A 57 10.70 -2.74 4.02
N PRO A 58 10.60 -1.54 4.62
CA PRO A 58 11.29 -1.28 5.89
C PRO A 58 10.77 -2.12 7.05
N LEU A 59 9.46 -2.37 7.16
CA LEU A 59 8.89 -3.17 8.24
C LEU A 59 9.34 -4.63 8.18
N THR A 60 9.33 -5.22 6.98
CA THR A 60 9.78 -6.60 6.79
C THR A 60 11.28 -6.73 7.08
N ASN A 61 12.08 -5.73 6.75
CA ASN A 61 13.53 -5.72 7.00
C ASN A 61 13.93 -5.52 8.47
N LEU A 62 12.99 -5.27 9.39
CA LEU A 62 13.27 -5.24 10.84
C LEU A 62 13.90 -6.54 11.35
N VAL A 63 13.59 -7.67 10.69
CA VAL A 63 14.11 -8.99 11.04
C VAL A 63 15.20 -9.50 10.07
N ARG A 64 15.72 -8.60 9.22
CA ARG A 64 16.79 -8.94 8.27
C ARG A 64 18.01 -9.50 9.00
N GLU A 65 18.56 -10.61 8.45
CA GLU A 65 19.77 -11.29 8.95
C GLU A 65 19.67 -11.77 10.42
N SER A 66 18.42 -11.88 10.93
CA SER A 66 18.14 -12.30 12.30
C SER A 66 17.74 -13.75 12.40
N ILE A 67 17.99 -14.33 13.58
CA ILE A 67 17.40 -15.60 14.01
C ILE A 67 16.57 -15.28 15.26
N LEU A 68 15.26 -15.29 15.09
CA LEU A 68 14.30 -15.02 16.15
C LEU A 68 14.08 -16.27 17.01
N ASP A 69 13.62 -16.10 18.23
CA ASP A 69 13.06 -17.21 18.98
C ASP A 69 11.61 -17.46 18.53
N GLU A 70 11.21 -18.73 18.45
CA GLU A 70 9.81 -19.07 18.09
C GLU A 70 8.77 -18.38 18.99
N ALA A 71 9.11 -18.15 20.26
CA ALA A 71 8.25 -17.47 21.22
C ALA A 71 7.99 -15.99 20.88
N GLU A 72 8.80 -15.36 20.01
CA GLU A 72 8.59 -14.01 19.53
C GLU A 72 7.57 -13.94 18.38
N LEU A 73 7.17 -15.11 17.85
CA LEU A 73 6.26 -15.22 16.71
C LEU A 73 4.83 -15.56 17.16
N PRO A 74 3.78 -15.00 16.53
CA PRO A 74 3.86 -14.06 15.40
C PRO A 74 4.25 -12.65 15.85
N MET A 75 5.24 -12.04 15.17
CA MET A 75 5.56 -10.63 15.33
C MET A 75 4.69 -9.81 14.38
N ARG A 76 4.00 -8.79 14.89
CA ARG A 76 3.09 -7.92 14.14
C ARG A 76 3.53 -6.48 14.24
N VAL A 77 3.74 -5.85 13.10
CA VAL A 77 4.17 -4.44 13.03
C VAL A 77 3.30 -3.67 12.05
N THR A 78 3.15 -2.37 12.30
CA THR A 78 2.39 -1.47 11.45
C THR A 78 3.05 -0.11 11.38
N ALA A 79 2.87 0.59 10.26
CA ALA A 79 3.28 1.97 10.11
C ALA A 79 2.34 2.71 9.15
N CYS A 80 2.09 3.98 9.44
CA CYS A 80 1.45 4.90 8.52
C CYS A 80 2.53 5.80 7.91
N THR A 81 2.79 5.64 6.63
CA THR A 81 3.84 6.38 5.93
C THR A 81 3.34 6.97 4.62
N PRO A 82 3.98 8.07 4.12
CA PRO A 82 3.90 8.37 2.71
C PRO A 82 4.51 7.22 1.90
N CYS A 83 3.83 6.87 0.82
CA CYS A 83 4.26 5.90 -0.19
C CYS A 83 4.41 6.61 -1.52
N PHE A 84 5.40 6.19 -2.32
CA PHE A 84 5.74 6.85 -3.58
C PHE A 84 5.72 5.83 -4.72
N ARG A 85 4.92 6.09 -5.75
CA ARG A 85 4.77 5.21 -6.90
C ARG A 85 4.82 5.97 -8.20
N ALA A 86 5.45 5.38 -9.20
CA ALA A 86 5.54 5.93 -10.54
C ALA A 86 4.21 5.88 -11.30
N GLU A 87 3.30 4.96 -10.95
CA GLU A 87 2.00 4.72 -11.61
C GLU A 87 2.10 4.54 -13.15
N ALA A 88 3.29 4.19 -13.65
CA ALA A 88 3.60 4.08 -15.06
C ALA A 88 2.78 3.01 -15.83
N GLY A 89 2.21 2.02 -15.13
CA GLY A 89 1.35 0.99 -15.71
C GLY A 89 -0.10 1.42 -15.91
N ALA A 90 -0.47 2.62 -15.46
CA ALA A 90 -1.85 3.10 -15.49
C ALA A 90 -2.20 3.92 -16.75
N ALA A 91 -1.41 3.82 -17.82
CA ALA A 91 -1.52 4.62 -19.03
C ALA A 91 -2.99 4.80 -19.49
N GLY A 92 -3.52 6.00 -19.31
CA GLY A 92 -4.87 6.40 -19.72
C GLY A 92 -6.03 5.98 -18.80
N LYS A 93 -5.79 5.19 -17.72
CA LYS A 93 -6.82 4.87 -16.72
C LYS A 93 -6.63 5.69 -15.47
N ASP A 94 -7.74 6.24 -14.95
CA ASP A 94 -7.76 6.99 -13.69
C ASP A 94 -6.79 8.20 -13.65
N THR A 95 -6.58 8.85 -14.79
CA THR A 95 -5.68 10.01 -14.91
C THR A 95 -6.28 11.28 -14.30
N ARG A 96 -7.57 11.26 -13.94
CA ARG A 96 -8.26 12.34 -13.23
C ARG A 96 -8.73 11.87 -11.86
N GLY A 97 -8.82 12.80 -10.91
CA GLY A 97 -9.25 12.51 -9.55
C GLY A 97 -8.10 12.03 -8.66
N MET A 98 -8.42 11.39 -7.53
CA MET A 98 -7.48 11.07 -6.45
C MET A 98 -7.22 9.57 -6.28
N ILE A 99 -7.75 8.71 -7.16
CA ILE A 99 -7.61 7.25 -7.03
C ILE A 99 -6.16 6.80 -7.21
N ARG A 100 -5.42 7.45 -8.12
CA ARG A 100 -4.00 7.21 -8.36
C ARG A 100 -3.21 8.46 -8.08
N GLN A 101 -2.26 8.35 -7.19
CA GLN A 101 -1.40 9.45 -6.74
C GLN A 101 0.04 8.96 -6.70
N HIS A 102 0.99 9.82 -7.09
CA HIS A 102 2.42 9.53 -7.02
C HIS A 102 2.94 9.48 -5.58
N GLN A 103 2.29 10.23 -4.69
CA GLN A 103 2.53 10.23 -3.25
C GLN A 103 1.19 10.11 -2.52
N PHE A 104 1.07 9.11 -1.65
CA PHE A 104 -0.14 8.88 -0.87
C PHE A 104 0.19 8.27 0.48
N PRO A 105 -0.57 8.58 1.54
CA PRO A 105 -0.42 7.92 2.83
C PRO A 105 -1.08 6.53 2.80
N LYS A 106 -0.39 5.56 3.38
CA LYS A 106 -0.89 4.19 3.55
C LYS A 106 -0.51 3.66 4.93
N VAL A 107 -1.45 3.03 5.59
CA VAL A 107 -1.19 2.19 6.75
C VAL A 107 -0.85 0.80 6.25
N GLU A 108 0.34 0.33 6.58
CA GLU A 108 0.82 -1.00 6.24
C GLU A 108 0.77 -1.92 7.45
N LEU A 109 0.39 -3.16 7.22
CA LEU A 109 0.43 -4.26 8.19
C LEU A 109 1.47 -5.27 7.72
N VAL A 110 2.38 -5.67 8.60
CA VAL A 110 3.32 -6.76 8.33
C VAL A 110 3.29 -7.73 9.48
N SER A 111 3.27 -9.02 9.16
CA SER A 111 3.40 -10.09 10.14
C SER A 111 4.55 -11.02 9.76
N ILE A 112 5.35 -11.37 10.76
CA ILE A 112 6.40 -12.38 10.67
C ILE A 112 5.93 -13.57 11.50
N THR A 113 5.88 -14.75 10.89
CA THR A 113 5.26 -15.93 11.51
C THR A 113 6.11 -17.18 11.33
N THR A 114 5.76 -18.25 12.04
CA THR A 114 6.15 -19.60 11.59
C THR A 114 5.33 -20.00 10.35
N PRO A 115 5.79 -20.98 9.56
CA PRO A 115 5.01 -21.51 8.43
C PRO A 115 3.61 -21.99 8.85
N GLU A 116 3.51 -22.61 10.01
CA GLU A 116 2.28 -23.20 10.55
C GLU A 116 1.24 -22.14 10.92
N GLN A 117 1.67 -20.97 11.40
CA GLN A 117 0.81 -19.86 11.80
C GLN A 117 0.33 -19.00 10.62
N SER A 118 0.99 -19.06 9.47
CA SER A 118 0.82 -18.04 8.42
C SER A 118 -0.57 -17.98 7.82
N ARG A 119 -1.31 -19.09 7.77
CA ARG A 119 -2.69 -19.10 7.25
C ARG A 119 -3.67 -18.40 8.18
N ASP A 120 -3.62 -18.72 9.45
CA ASP A 120 -4.50 -18.11 10.46
C ASP A 120 -4.18 -16.63 10.63
N GLU A 121 -2.90 -16.28 10.57
CA GLU A 121 -2.46 -14.89 10.61
C GLU A 121 -2.90 -14.09 9.38
N HIS A 122 -3.02 -14.72 8.21
CA HIS A 122 -3.58 -14.08 7.02
C HIS A 122 -5.06 -13.72 7.18
N GLU A 123 -5.87 -14.66 7.69
CA GLU A 123 -7.28 -14.40 7.97
C GLU A 123 -7.45 -13.31 9.05
N ARG A 124 -6.58 -13.31 10.08
CA ARG A 124 -6.58 -12.25 11.08
C ARG A 124 -6.23 -10.89 10.46
N MET A 125 -5.20 -10.83 9.60
CA MET A 125 -4.77 -9.60 8.92
C MET A 125 -5.88 -9.05 8.02
N LEU A 126 -6.52 -9.92 7.25
CA LEU A 126 -7.70 -9.57 6.45
C LEU A 126 -8.80 -8.97 7.32
N SER A 127 -9.16 -9.63 8.43
CA SER A 127 -10.18 -9.14 9.37
C SER A 127 -9.85 -7.75 9.93
N CYS A 128 -8.58 -7.44 10.17
CA CYS A 128 -8.15 -6.10 10.61
C CYS A 128 -8.36 -5.03 9.52
N ALA A 129 -8.08 -5.36 8.26
CA ALA A 129 -8.31 -4.44 7.15
C ALA A 129 -9.81 -4.22 6.89
N GLU A 130 -10.62 -5.29 6.96
CA GLU A 130 -12.08 -5.21 6.85
C GLU A 130 -12.72 -4.36 7.95
N GLU A 131 -12.17 -4.44 9.18
CA GLU A 131 -12.70 -3.69 10.33
C GLU A 131 -12.70 -2.18 10.11
N VAL A 132 -11.73 -1.65 9.38
CA VAL A 132 -11.72 -0.23 9.01
C VAL A 132 -12.93 0.12 8.16
N LEU A 133 -13.25 -0.70 7.16
CA LEU A 133 -14.38 -0.46 6.26
C LEU A 133 -15.72 -0.68 6.97
N ARG A 134 -15.80 -1.67 7.85
CA ARG A 134 -16.99 -1.90 8.68
C ARG A 134 -17.30 -0.72 9.61
N ARG A 135 -16.26 -0.15 10.26
CA ARG A 135 -16.46 1.04 11.11
C ARG A 135 -16.82 2.28 10.33
N LEU A 136 -16.37 2.38 9.08
CA LEU A 136 -16.75 3.47 8.18
C LEU A 136 -18.09 3.22 7.49
N ASP A 137 -18.74 2.07 7.74
CA ASP A 137 -20.00 1.62 7.12
C ASP A 137 -19.95 1.73 5.59
N LEU A 138 -18.86 1.24 5.00
CA LEU A 138 -18.64 1.24 3.55
C LEU A 138 -19.01 -0.12 2.96
N HIS A 139 -19.68 -0.11 1.82
CA HIS A 139 -19.98 -1.32 1.05
C HIS A 139 -18.70 -1.83 0.38
N TYR A 140 -18.28 -3.05 0.73
CA TYR A 140 -17.07 -3.68 0.19
C TYR A 140 -17.30 -5.17 -0.09
N ARG A 141 -16.37 -5.76 -0.80
CA ARG A 141 -16.26 -7.21 -1.00
C ARG A 141 -14.82 -7.66 -0.87
N VAL A 142 -14.63 -8.94 -0.53
CA VAL A 142 -13.33 -9.61 -0.52
C VAL A 142 -13.23 -10.53 -1.72
N VAL A 143 -12.11 -10.46 -2.43
CA VAL A 143 -11.83 -11.25 -3.62
C VAL A 143 -10.55 -12.05 -3.40
N THR A 144 -10.56 -13.34 -3.68
CA THR A 144 -9.33 -14.13 -3.73
C THR A 144 -8.73 -13.98 -5.12
N LEU A 145 -7.47 -13.54 -5.20
CA LEU A 145 -6.80 -13.37 -6.48
C LEU A 145 -6.43 -14.72 -7.10
N CYS A 146 -6.59 -14.80 -8.42
CA CYS A 146 -6.02 -15.89 -9.20
C CYS A 146 -4.51 -15.71 -9.40
N THR A 147 -3.82 -16.77 -9.81
CA THR A 147 -2.37 -16.76 -9.96
C THR A 147 -1.86 -15.75 -10.99
N GLY A 148 -2.69 -15.36 -11.97
CA GLY A 148 -2.34 -14.36 -12.98
C GLY A 148 -2.29 -12.93 -12.44
N ASP A 149 -2.98 -12.66 -11.33
CA ASP A 149 -3.09 -11.33 -10.73
C ASP A 149 -2.25 -11.18 -9.45
N MET A 150 -1.78 -12.31 -8.89
CA MET A 150 -0.93 -12.29 -7.70
C MET A 150 0.48 -11.78 -8.01
N GLY A 151 1.06 -11.01 -7.07
CA GLY A 151 2.48 -10.69 -7.09
C GLY A 151 3.37 -11.95 -7.03
N PHE A 152 4.50 -11.94 -7.73
CA PHE A 152 5.42 -13.09 -7.84
C PHE A 152 5.94 -13.62 -6.49
N ALA A 153 5.91 -12.83 -5.44
CA ALA A 153 6.30 -13.21 -4.08
C ALA A 153 5.16 -13.87 -3.29
N SER A 154 3.92 -13.78 -3.77
CA SER A 154 2.74 -14.17 -3.02
C SER A 154 2.35 -15.62 -3.28
N GLN A 155 1.93 -16.32 -2.22
CA GLN A 155 1.35 -17.66 -2.29
C GLN A 155 -0.18 -17.65 -2.27
N LYS A 156 -0.76 -16.63 -1.62
CA LYS A 156 -2.20 -16.37 -1.54
C LYS A 156 -2.41 -14.89 -1.30
N THR A 157 -3.37 -14.30 -1.99
CA THR A 157 -3.73 -12.89 -1.83
C THR A 157 -5.24 -12.74 -1.78
N TYR A 158 -5.68 -11.92 -0.83
CA TYR A 158 -7.02 -11.34 -0.80
C TYR A 158 -6.94 -9.86 -1.15
N ASP A 159 -7.77 -9.42 -2.08
CA ASP A 159 -8.05 -8.01 -2.29
C ASP A 159 -9.37 -7.65 -1.63
N ILE A 160 -9.42 -6.49 -1.01
CA ILE A 160 -10.65 -5.86 -0.55
C ILE A 160 -10.98 -4.76 -1.55
N GLU A 161 -12.18 -4.81 -2.09
CA GLU A 161 -12.67 -3.82 -3.05
C GLU A 161 -13.84 -3.07 -2.43
N VAL A 162 -13.79 -1.74 -2.42
CA VAL A 162 -14.86 -0.85 -1.96
C VAL A 162 -15.70 -0.39 -3.13
N TRP A 163 -17.01 -0.29 -2.92
CA TRP A 163 -17.93 0.26 -3.90
C TRP A 163 -17.79 1.78 -3.97
N LEU A 164 -17.62 2.33 -5.16
CA LEU A 164 -17.61 3.76 -5.42
C LEU A 164 -18.84 4.15 -6.24
N PRO A 165 -19.84 4.80 -5.61
CA PRO A 165 -21.09 5.18 -6.29
C PRO A 165 -20.87 6.06 -7.51
N GLY A 166 -19.95 7.03 -7.44
CA GLY A 166 -19.66 7.95 -8.53
C GLY A 166 -19.06 7.28 -9.76
N GLN A 167 -18.45 6.09 -9.61
CA GLN A 167 -17.91 5.29 -10.71
C GLN A 167 -18.81 4.09 -11.05
N ASN A 168 -19.81 3.79 -10.21
CA ASN A 168 -20.68 2.62 -10.33
C ASN A 168 -19.87 1.31 -10.45
N MET A 169 -18.82 1.17 -9.65
CA MET A 169 -17.94 -0.01 -9.67
C MET A 169 -17.20 -0.23 -8.36
N PHE A 170 -16.74 -1.46 -8.16
CA PHE A 170 -15.80 -1.79 -7.09
C PHE A 170 -14.37 -1.38 -7.46
N ARG A 171 -13.64 -0.86 -6.47
CA ARG A 171 -12.22 -0.48 -6.60
C ARG A 171 -11.43 -1.07 -5.44
N GLU A 172 -10.29 -1.65 -5.76
CA GLU A 172 -9.34 -2.15 -4.75
C GLU A 172 -8.97 -1.04 -3.75
N ILE A 173 -9.07 -1.35 -2.47
CA ILE A 173 -8.69 -0.44 -1.37
C ILE A 173 -7.63 -1.06 -0.45
N SER A 174 -7.55 -2.37 -0.40
CA SER A 174 -6.55 -3.12 0.35
C SER A 174 -6.21 -4.41 -0.35
N SER A 175 -4.99 -4.88 -0.15
CA SER A 175 -4.52 -6.20 -0.58
C SER A 175 -3.75 -6.84 0.56
N CYS A 176 -4.05 -8.10 0.89
CA CYS A 176 -3.42 -8.85 1.96
C CYS A 176 -2.82 -10.15 1.41
N SER A 177 -1.52 -10.36 1.59
CA SER A 177 -0.77 -11.47 0.98
C SER A 177 0.03 -12.29 1.98
N ILE A 178 0.07 -13.60 1.75
CA ILE A 178 1.09 -14.51 2.31
C ILE A 178 2.23 -14.59 1.30
N CYS A 179 3.46 -14.25 1.71
CA CYS A 179 4.67 -14.37 0.89
C CYS A 179 5.49 -15.63 1.21
N GLY A 180 5.09 -16.41 2.21
CA GLY A 180 5.82 -17.59 2.64
C GLY A 180 7.28 -17.27 2.96
N GLU A 181 8.19 -18.14 2.53
CA GLU A 181 9.62 -17.98 2.74
C GLU A 181 10.30 -17.06 1.71
N PHE A 182 9.58 -16.54 0.71
CA PHE A 182 10.20 -15.89 -0.43
C PHE A 182 11.03 -14.66 -0.02
N GLN A 183 10.47 -13.79 0.79
CA GLN A 183 11.17 -12.61 1.30
C GLN A 183 12.17 -13.01 2.39
N ALA A 184 11.80 -13.93 3.27
CA ALA A 184 12.64 -14.41 4.37
C ALA A 184 13.97 -14.97 3.88
N ARG A 185 13.97 -15.76 2.80
CA ARG A 185 15.20 -16.32 2.20
C ARG A 185 16.11 -15.23 1.65
N ARG A 186 15.55 -14.17 1.02
CA ARG A 186 16.32 -13.04 0.46
C ARG A 186 16.96 -12.18 1.52
N MET A 187 16.25 -11.93 2.63
CA MET A 187 16.78 -11.14 3.74
C MET A 187 17.42 -11.95 4.85
N ASN A 188 17.53 -13.29 4.66
CA ASN A 188 18.13 -14.23 5.61
C ASN A 188 17.48 -14.16 7.00
N ALA A 189 16.15 -14.00 7.06
CA ALA A 189 15.36 -13.99 8.28
C ALA A 189 14.89 -15.41 8.64
N ARG A 190 15.18 -15.82 9.85
CA ARG A 190 14.95 -17.19 10.32
C ARG A 190 14.43 -17.17 11.75
N TYR A 191 13.94 -18.29 12.20
CA TYR A 191 13.63 -18.53 13.61
C TYR A 191 14.20 -19.85 14.07
N ARG A 192 14.39 -19.98 15.38
CA ARG A 192 14.82 -21.20 16.05
C ARG A 192 13.62 -21.86 16.69
N GLU A 193 13.34 -23.08 16.31
CA GLU A 193 12.29 -23.89 16.93
C GLU A 193 12.58 -24.14 18.42
N LYS A 194 11.55 -24.04 19.25
CA LYS A 194 11.63 -24.31 20.68
C LYS A 194 11.96 -25.77 20.94
N GLU A 195 11.32 -26.69 20.19
CA GLU A 195 11.55 -28.10 20.22
C GLU A 195 12.44 -28.51 19.04
N GLY A 196 13.60 -29.15 19.32
CA GLY A 196 14.51 -29.60 18.27
C GLY A 196 15.64 -28.65 17.89
N ARG A 197 15.54 -27.37 18.23
CA ARG A 197 16.57 -26.33 17.95
C ARG A 197 16.89 -26.13 16.47
N GLN A 198 16.04 -26.63 15.57
CA GLN A 198 16.21 -26.42 14.14
C GLN A 198 16.02 -24.93 13.79
N VAL A 199 16.81 -24.44 12.85
CA VAL A 199 16.68 -23.07 12.33
C VAL A 199 15.99 -23.14 10.98
N ARG A 200 14.84 -22.47 10.85
CA ARG A 200 14.01 -22.43 9.64
C ARG A 200 13.76 -21.00 9.19
N PRO A 201 13.53 -20.75 7.88
CA PRO A 201 13.04 -19.46 7.42
C PRO A 201 11.69 -19.12 8.08
N VAL A 202 11.48 -17.84 8.40
CA VAL A 202 10.16 -17.35 8.77
C VAL A 202 9.25 -17.24 7.55
N HIS A 203 7.94 -17.14 7.76
CA HIS A 203 7.00 -16.67 6.77
C HIS A 203 6.74 -15.18 6.96
N THR A 204 6.53 -14.45 5.87
CA THR A 204 6.15 -13.04 5.89
C THR A 204 4.77 -12.86 5.29
N LEU A 205 4.02 -11.93 5.86
CA LEU A 205 2.72 -11.48 5.37
C LEU A 205 2.70 -9.97 5.36
N ASN A 206 2.04 -9.41 4.38
CA ASN A 206 1.81 -7.98 4.29
C ASN A 206 0.37 -7.67 3.91
N GLY A 207 -0.09 -6.48 4.27
CA GLY A 207 -1.40 -6.01 3.85
C GLY A 207 -1.57 -4.52 4.09
N SER A 208 -2.40 -3.90 3.27
CA SER A 208 -2.80 -2.52 3.49
C SER A 208 -3.87 -2.48 4.58
N GLY A 209 -3.55 -1.92 5.75
CA GLY A 209 -4.55 -1.64 6.78
C GLY A 209 -5.57 -0.61 6.29
N VAL A 210 -5.10 0.44 5.62
CA VAL A 210 -5.93 1.40 4.88
C VAL A 210 -5.11 2.19 3.85
N ALA A 211 -5.61 2.29 2.62
CA ALA A 211 -5.17 3.28 1.63
C ALA A 211 -5.95 4.57 1.88
N VAL A 212 -5.35 5.53 2.59
CA VAL A 212 -6.06 6.69 3.17
C VAL A 212 -6.78 7.52 2.10
N GLY A 213 -6.13 7.79 0.96
CA GLY A 213 -6.75 8.55 -0.14
C GLY A 213 -7.97 7.84 -0.73
N ARG A 214 -7.90 6.53 -0.94
CA ARG A 214 -9.05 5.74 -1.46
C ARG A 214 -10.18 5.62 -0.43
N ALA A 215 -9.85 5.49 0.86
CA ALA A 215 -10.85 5.52 1.92
C ALA A 215 -11.57 6.87 1.99
N LEU A 216 -10.83 7.97 1.84
CA LEU A 216 -11.42 9.31 1.77
C LEU A 216 -12.40 9.45 0.60
N ILE A 217 -12.01 8.98 -0.61
CA ILE A 217 -12.89 8.99 -1.78
C ILE A 217 -14.17 8.19 -1.49
N ALA A 218 -14.02 6.97 -0.96
CA ALA A 218 -15.16 6.10 -0.66
C ALA A 218 -16.12 6.73 0.35
N VAL A 219 -15.59 7.35 1.42
CA VAL A 219 -16.40 8.10 2.39
C VAL A 219 -17.12 9.27 1.73
N MET A 220 -16.40 10.10 0.98
CA MET A 220 -16.99 11.27 0.34
C MET A 220 -18.09 10.89 -0.66
N GLU A 221 -17.86 9.87 -1.49
CA GLU A 221 -18.87 9.44 -2.47
C GLU A 221 -20.06 8.72 -1.82
N THR A 222 -19.85 7.95 -0.74
CA THR A 222 -20.93 7.22 -0.06
C THR A 222 -21.81 8.15 0.77
N TYR A 223 -21.22 9.16 1.40
CA TYR A 223 -21.90 10.03 2.36
C TYR A 223 -22.29 11.40 1.80
N GLN A 224 -22.09 11.65 0.49
CA GLN A 224 -22.55 12.85 -0.16
C GLN A 224 -24.07 12.93 -0.15
N GLN A 225 -24.61 14.13 0.18
CA GLN A 225 -26.04 14.42 0.25
C GLN A 225 -26.48 15.20 -1.01
N ASP A 226 -27.78 15.27 -1.23
CA ASP A 226 -28.38 15.93 -2.39
C ASP A 226 -28.07 17.43 -2.47
N ASP A 227 -27.84 18.08 -1.33
CA ASP A 227 -27.45 19.50 -1.24
C ASP A 227 -25.94 19.74 -1.48
N GLY A 228 -25.19 18.67 -1.69
CA GLY A 228 -23.74 18.69 -1.91
C GLY A 228 -22.91 18.73 -0.62
N SER A 229 -23.53 18.65 0.55
CA SER A 229 -22.83 18.40 1.82
C SER A 229 -22.37 16.94 1.89
N VAL A 230 -21.48 16.62 2.84
CA VAL A 230 -21.04 15.26 3.12
C VAL A 230 -21.27 14.94 4.57
N ALA A 231 -22.11 13.96 4.87
CA ALA A 231 -22.28 13.47 6.23
C ALA A 231 -20.98 12.82 6.74
N VAL A 232 -20.65 13.07 8.00
CA VAL A 232 -19.44 12.47 8.61
C VAL A 232 -19.82 11.14 9.22
N PRO A 233 -19.19 10.01 8.84
CA PRO A 233 -19.41 8.72 9.48
C PRO A 233 -19.20 8.79 10.99
N ASP A 234 -20.03 8.10 11.77
CA ASP A 234 -20.02 8.15 13.24
C ASP A 234 -18.61 7.85 13.80
N ALA A 235 -17.89 6.93 13.20
CA ALA A 235 -16.52 6.59 13.59
C ALA A 235 -15.53 7.75 13.45
N LEU A 236 -15.80 8.71 12.58
CA LEU A 236 -14.94 9.87 12.35
C LEU A 236 -15.35 11.12 13.12
N VAL A 237 -16.60 11.21 13.60
CA VAL A 237 -17.12 12.37 14.34
C VAL A 237 -16.19 12.81 15.49
N PRO A 238 -15.63 11.91 16.32
CA PRO A 238 -14.70 12.32 17.40
C PRO A 238 -13.43 12.98 16.89
N TYR A 239 -12.96 12.60 15.70
CA TYR A 239 -11.75 13.14 15.08
C TYR A 239 -11.99 14.43 14.29
N MET A 240 -13.26 14.74 14.02
CA MET A 240 -13.71 15.94 13.32
C MET A 240 -14.21 17.05 14.29
N GLY A 241 -13.78 16.99 15.55
CA GLY A 241 -14.22 17.97 16.56
C GLY A 241 -15.73 17.93 16.86
N GLY A 242 -16.37 16.79 16.63
CA GLY A 242 -17.82 16.63 16.80
C GLY A 242 -18.66 17.04 15.61
N ALA A 243 -18.04 17.49 14.50
CA ALA A 243 -18.77 17.82 13.28
C ALA A 243 -19.44 16.58 12.67
N LYS A 244 -20.72 16.70 12.34
CA LYS A 244 -21.54 15.65 11.73
C LYS A 244 -21.72 15.82 10.23
N SER A 245 -21.34 16.97 9.69
CA SER A 245 -21.48 17.32 8.27
C SER A 245 -20.34 18.24 7.84
N ILE A 246 -19.90 18.09 6.60
CA ILE A 246 -19.02 19.02 5.89
C ILE A 246 -19.90 19.75 4.89
N GLU A 247 -20.12 21.06 5.13
CA GLU A 247 -20.97 21.89 4.30
C GLU A 247 -20.29 22.25 2.98
N ARG A 248 -21.11 22.45 1.95
CA ARG A 248 -20.63 22.98 0.67
C ARG A 248 -20.12 24.42 0.87
N ALA A 249 -18.92 24.71 0.38
CA ALA A 249 -18.42 26.08 0.35
C ALA A 249 -19.36 26.96 -0.47
N LYS A 250 -19.71 28.14 0.08
CA LYS A 250 -20.54 29.16 -0.59
C LYS A 250 -19.76 29.88 -1.67
#